data_5ad65ba2430f50e9787cdc019fab7dc8
#
_entry.id   5ad65ba2430f50e9787cdc019fab7dc8
#
_cell.length_a   1.000
_cell.length_b   1.000
_cell.length_c   1.000
_cell.angle_alpha   90.00
_cell.angle_beta   90.00
_cell.angle_gamma   90.00
#
_symmetry.space_group_name_H-M   'P 1'
#
loop_
_entity.id
_entity.type
_entity.pdbx_description
1 polymer ?
#
loop_
_entity_poly.entity_id
_entity_poly.type
_entity_poly.pdbx_seq_one_letter_code
_entity_poly.pdbx_strand_id
1 'polypeptide(L)'
;MKIFDSIRKKRVVCTPEEFVRQYFIDFMVQSLGYPVGLIGVEKCVIVNGMRQRADILLYNRKGKPVMIVECKAPEVEIGQATIEQAARYNISLGVKYLAITNGKTSYCVELDFSGHNHRLLSEFPTVEEVIRG
;
A
#
# COMPACT_ATOMS: atom_id res chain seq x y z
N MET A 1 -8.62 -16.59 -15.88
CA MET A 1 -7.28 -17.09 -15.45
C MET A 1 -7.15 -16.95 -13.95
N LYS A 2 -6.54 -17.93 -13.31
CA LYS A 2 -6.26 -17.90 -11.88
C LYS A 2 -4.75 -17.89 -11.67
N ILE A 3 -4.29 -17.11 -10.68
CA ILE A 3 -2.89 -17.06 -10.28
C ILE A 3 -2.78 -17.45 -8.81
N PHE A 4 -1.61 -17.93 -8.41
CA PHE A 4 -1.38 -18.28 -7.02
C PHE A 4 -0.96 -17.03 -6.24
N ASP A 5 -1.67 -16.77 -5.14
CA ASP A 5 -1.34 -15.66 -4.24
C ASP A 5 -0.47 -16.20 -3.11
N SER A 6 0.80 -15.78 -3.09
CA SER A 6 1.78 -16.24 -2.09
C SER A 6 1.47 -15.74 -0.68
N ILE A 7 0.75 -14.64 -0.54
CA ILE A 7 0.37 -14.12 0.76
C ILE A 7 -0.85 -14.85 1.32
N ARG A 8 -1.92 -14.94 0.52
CA ARG A 8 -3.13 -15.65 0.94
C ARG A 8 -3.00 -17.17 0.79
N LYS A 9 -1.95 -17.63 0.11
CA LYS A 9 -1.62 -19.05 -0.12
C LYS A 9 -2.77 -19.81 -0.77
N LYS A 10 -3.37 -19.21 -1.79
CA LYS A 10 -4.44 -19.80 -2.57
C LYS A 10 -4.43 -19.25 -3.98
N ARG A 11 -5.15 -19.94 -4.88
CA ARG A 11 -5.35 -19.43 -6.23
C ARG A 11 -6.48 -18.42 -6.22
N VAL A 12 -6.28 -17.30 -6.91
CA VAL A 12 -7.27 -16.24 -7.02
C VAL A 12 -7.52 -15.93 -8.49
N VAL A 13 -8.71 -15.42 -8.79
CA VAL A 13 -9.03 -14.99 -10.16
C VAL A 13 -8.17 -13.79 -10.49
N CYS A 14 -7.52 -13.84 -11.66
CA CYS A 14 -6.63 -12.76 -12.11
C CYS A 14 -7.43 -11.66 -12.80
N THR A 15 -8.07 -10.79 -12.01
CA THR A 15 -8.66 -9.55 -12.51
C THR A 15 -7.52 -8.54 -12.80
N PRO A 16 -7.79 -7.45 -13.54
CA PRO A 16 -6.77 -6.42 -13.76
C PRO A 16 -6.18 -5.87 -12.45
N GLU A 17 -7.02 -5.63 -11.45
CA GLU A 17 -6.55 -5.13 -10.16
C GLU A 17 -5.77 -6.20 -9.39
N GLU A 18 -6.18 -7.47 -9.49
CA GLU A 18 -5.46 -8.56 -8.84
C GLU A 18 -4.07 -8.72 -9.46
N PHE A 19 -3.95 -8.55 -10.78
CA PHE A 19 -2.65 -8.57 -11.45
C PHE A 19 -1.75 -7.46 -10.90
N VAL A 20 -2.27 -6.25 -10.76
CA VAL A 20 -1.52 -5.12 -10.20
C VAL A 20 -1.09 -5.42 -8.76
N ARG A 21 -2.00 -5.98 -7.96
CA ARG A 21 -1.71 -6.33 -6.57
C ARG A 21 -0.55 -7.32 -6.47
N GLN A 22 -0.58 -8.39 -7.27
CA GLN A 22 0.48 -9.40 -7.26
C GLN A 22 1.81 -8.81 -7.74
N TYR A 23 1.76 -8.00 -8.79
CA TYR A 23 2.95 -7.33 -9.30
C TYR A 23 3.58 -6.44 -8.23
N PHE A 24 2.77 -5.68 -7.52
CA PHE A 24 3.28 -4.75 -6.50
C PHE A 24 3.81 -5.48 -5.26
N ILE A 25 3.19 -6.60 -4.88
CA ILE A 25 3.71 -7.44 -3.81
C ILE A 25 5.11 -7.95 -4.18
N ASP A 26 5.29 -8.43 -5.41
CA ASP A 26 6.59 -8.85 -5.89
C ASP A 26 7.61 -7.71 -5.82
N PHE A 27 7.22 -6.52 -6.22
CA PHE A 27 8.07 -5.34 -6.13
C PHE A 27 8.46 -5.04 -4.69
N MET A 28 7.51 -5.09 -3.77
CA MET A 28 7.78 -4.84 -2.35
C MET A 28 8.79 -5.84 -1.77
N VAL A 29 8.65 -7.12 -2.12
CA VAL A 29 9.50 -8.18 -1.60
C VAL A 29 10.85 -8.21 -2.29
N GLN A 30 10.86 -8.22 -3.63
CA GLN A 30 12.08 -8.42 -4.39
C GLN A 30 12.91 -7.15 -4.54
N SER A 31 12.28 -6.02 -4.76
CA SER A 31 12.99 -4.75 -5.00
C SER A 31 13.17 -3.92 -3.75
N LEU A 32 12.16 -3.85 -2.90
CA LEU A 32 12.24 -3.04 -1.66
C LEU A 32 12.72 -3.83 -0.46
N GLY A 33 12.70 -5.15 -0.54
CA GLY A 33 13.18 -6.01 0.53
C GLY A 33 12.27 -6.09 1.75
N TYR A 34 11.00 -5.70 1.60
CA TYR A 34 10.06 -5.77 2.72
C TYR A 34 9.76 -7.24 3.05
N PRO A 35 9.75 -7.61 4.34
CA PRO A 35 9.51 -9.01 4.73
C PRO A 35 8.10 -9.45 4.34
N VAL A 36 8.01 -10.59 3.66
CA VAL A 36 6.73 -11.13 3.22
C VAL A 36 5.78 -11.38 4.38
N GLY A 37 6.30 -11.75 5.55
CA GLY A 37 5.49 -11.99 6.74
C GLY A 37 4.85 -10.74 7.34
N LEU A 38 5.26 -9.55 6.89
CA LEU A 38 4.68 -8.28 7.34
C LEU A 38 3.67 -7.70 6.35
N ILE A 39 3.40 -8.42 5.26
CA ILE A 39 2.47 -7.97 4.21
C ILE A 39 1.13 -8.67 4.36
N GLY A 40 0.06 -7.89 4.43
CA GLY A 40 -1.30 -8.39 4.41
C GLY A 40 -2.03 -7.94 3.16
N VAL A 41 -3.02 -8.74 2.72
CA VAL A 41 -3.79 -8.47 1.51
C VAL A 41 -5.27 -8.45 1.85
N GLU A 42 -5.97 -7.46 1.33
CA GLU A 42 -7.41 -7.27 1.55
C GLU A 42 -7.77 -7.25 3.04
N LYS A 43 -7.00 -6.48 3.82
CA LYS A 43 -7.23 -6.35 5.25
C LYS A 43 -8.08 -5.12 5.57
N CYS A 44 -8.90 -5.25 6.61
CA CYS A 44 -9.58 -4.09 7.17
C CYS A 44 -8.68 -3.44 8.21
N VAL A 45 -8.56 -2.12 8.11
CA VAL A 45 -7.84 -1.30 9.09
C VAL A 45 -8.87 -0.53 9.88
N ILE A 46 -8.78 -0.62 11.22
CA ILE A 46 -9.62 0.17 12.10
C ILE A 46 -8.71 1.11 12.87
N VAL A 47 -8.82 2.40 12.56
CA VAL A 47 -8.03 3.44 13.22
C VAL A 47 -8.98 4.56 13.61
N ASN A 48 -8.91 4.97 14.87
CA ASN A 48 -9.77 6.03 15.41
C ASN A 48 -11.27 5.77 15.14
N GLY A 49 -11.67 4.50 15.22
CA GLY A 49 -13.07 4.12 14.99
C GLY A 49 -13.47 4.06 13.52
N MET A 50 -12.58 4.40 12.61
CA MET A 50 -12.84 4.34 11.18
C MET A 50 -12.42 2.99 10.61
N ARG A 51 -13.28 2.43 9.77
CA ARG A 51 -13.04 1.15 9.11
C ARG A 51 -12.71 1.39 7.66
N GLN A 52 -11.54 0.91 7.22
CA GLN A 52 -11.12 1.01 5.83
C GLN A 52 -10.51 -0.29 5.36
N ARG A 53 -10.83 -0.67 4.12
CA ARG A 53 -10.25 -1.82 3.48
C ARG A 53 -9.02 -1.39 2.69
N ALA A 54 -7.90 -2.08 2.91
CA ALA A 54 -6.65 -1.84 2.19
C ALA A 54 -6.39 -2.99 1.22
N ASP A 55 -5.96 -2.67 -0.01
CA ASP A 55 -5.58 -3.69 -0.99
C ASP A 55 -4.35 -4.45 -0.51
N ILE A 56 -3.33 -3.71 -0.07
CA ILE A 56 -2.14 -4.28 0.53
C ILE A 56 -1.82 -3.44 1.77
N LEU A 57 -1.39 -4.10 2.83
CA LEU A 57 -1.04 -3.45 4.07
C LEU A 57 0.31 -3.97 4.53
N LEU A 58 1.20 -3.05 4.91
CA LEU A 58 2.50 -3.41 5.46
C LEU A 58 2.53 -3.05 6.93
N TYR A 59 2.94 -4.00 7.75
CA TYR A 59 3.04 -3.83 9.20
C TYR A 59 4.49 -3.64 9.62
N ASN A 60 4.71 -2.95 10.74
CA ASN A 60 6.02 -2.95 11.36
C ASN A 60 6.16 -4.17 12.27
N ARG A 61 7.31 -4.32 12.92
CA ARG A 61 7.56 -5.48 13.80
C ARG A 61 6.70 -5.51 15.04
N LYS A 62 6.08 -4.39 15.39
CA LYS A 62 5.15 -4.29 16.52
C LYS A 62 3.72 -4.62 16.11
N GLY A 63 3.49 -4.99 14.86
CA GLY A 63 2.17 -5.31 14.35
C GLY A 63 1.30 -4.12 14.02
N LYS A 64 1.89 -2.93 13.91
CA LYS A 64 1.15 -1.72 13.53
C LYS A 64 1.25 -1.49 12.02
N PRO A 65 0.14 -1.10 11.37
CA PRO A 65 0.20 -0.76 9.95
C PRO A 65 1.04 0.50 9.74
N VAL A 66 2.00 0.42 8.82
CA VAL A 66 2.89 1.54 8.49
C VAL A 66 2.76 2.01 7.06
N MET A 67 2.20 1.18 6.18
CA MET A 67 1.98 1.55 4.79
C MET A 67 0.68 0.92 4.30
N ILE A 68 -0.14 1.74 3.64
CA ILE A 68 -1.31 1.28 2.91
C ILE A 68 -1.00 1.40 1.43
N VAL A 69 -1.30 0.35 0.66
CA VAL A 69 -1.15 0.39 -0.79
C VAL A 69 -2.54 0.34 -1.42
N GLU A 70 -2.80 1.30 -2.29
CA GLU A 70 -4.02 1.35 -3.08
C GLU A 70 -3.69 0.94 -4.51
N CYS A 71 -4.33 -0.13 -4.98
CA CYS A 71 -4.10 -0.66 -6.31
C CYS A 71 -5.22 -0.20 -7.25
N LYS A 72 -4.81 0.35 -8.39
CA LYS A 72 -5.72 0.76 -9.46
C LYS A 72 -5.52 -0.17 -10.65
N ALA A 73 -6.54 -0.31 -11.49
CA ALA A 73 -6.41 -1.06 -12.73
C ALA A 73 -5.37 -0.40 -13.66
N PRO A 74 -4.72 -1.18 -14.54
CA PRO A 74 -3.64 -0.65 -15.38
C PRO A 74 -4.03 0.54 -16.25
N GLU A 75 -5.27 0.63 -16.68
CA GLU A 75 -5.77 1.73 -17.53
C GLU A 75 -6.08 3.01 -16.73
N VAL A 76 -6.11 2.94 -15.41
CA VAL A 76 -6.39 4.11 -14.58
C VAL A 76 -5.15 4.97 -14.48
N GLU A 77 -5.28 6.23 -14.89
CA GLU A 77 -4.19 7.19 -14.80
C GLU A 77 -4.09 7.75 -13.38
N ILE A 78 -2.86 7.76 -12.84
CA ILE A 78 -2.62 8.29 -11.50
C ILE A 78 -1.97 9.65 -11.65
N GLY A 79 -2.80 10.70 -11.53
CA GLY A 79 -2.32 12.07 -11.57
C GLY A 79 -2.21 12.69 -10.18
N GLN A 80 -1.80 13.96 -10.16
CA GLN A 80 -1.63 14.70 -8.91
C GLN A 80 -2.92 14.77 -8.10
N ALA A 81 -4.06 14.99 -8.76
CA ALA A 81 -5.35 15.06 -8.07
C ALA A 81 -5.72 13.75 -7.40
N THR A 82 -5.41 12.62 -8.05
CA THR A 82 -5.65 11.29 -7.49
C THR A 82 -4.82 11.08 -6.23
N ILE A 83 -3.55 11.49 -6.28
CA ILE A 83 -2.63 11.37 -5.14
C ILE A 83 -3.11 12.23 -3.98
N GLU A 84 -3.47 13.48 -4.25
CA GLU A 84 -3.96 14.40 -3.23
C GLU A 84 -5.24 13.92 -2.56
N GLN A 85 -6.16 13.40 -3.34
CA GLN A 85 -7.42 12.87 -2.82
C GLN A 85 -7.18 11.65 -1.93
N ALA A 86 -6.33 10.74 -2.37
CA ALA A 86 -6.00 9.55 -1.61
C ALA A 86 -5.26 9.91 -0.32
N ALA A 87 -4.33 10.87 -0.38
CA ALA A 87 -3.60 11.34 0.80
C ALA A 87 -4.56 11.95 1.83
N ARG A 88 -5.46 12.79 1.36
CA ARG A 88 -6.45 13.45 2.23
C ARG A 88 -7.37 12.44 2.91
N TYR A 89 -7.78 11.43 2.17
CA TYR A 89 -8.64 10.38 2.69
C TYR A 89 -7.92 9.53 3.75
N ASN A 90 -6.64 9.22 3.51
CA ASN A 90 -5.89 8.30 4.38
C ASN A 90 -5.21 8.98 5.56
N ILE A 91 -5.07 10.29 5.56
CA ILE A 91 -4.33 11.00 6.62
C ILE A 91 -4.95 10.79 8.01
N SER A 92 -6.27 10.66 8.07
CA SER A 92 -6.99 10.44 9.34
C SER A 92 -6.81 9.02 9.89
N LEU A 93 -6.27 8.10 9.12
CA LEU A 93 -6.08 6.72 9.55
C LEU A 93 -4.83 6.50 10.39
N GLY A 94 -3.93 7.47 10.43
CA GLY A 94 -2.73 7.37 11.24
C GLY A 94 -1.65 6.45 10.71
N VAL A 95 -1.71 6.09 9.42
CA VAL A 95 -0.70 5.27 8.76
C VAL A 95 0.29 6.20 8.07
N LYS A 96 1.58 5.98 8.31
CA LYS A 96 2.62 6.93 7.88
C LYS A 96 2.80 7.03 6.38
N TYR A 97 2.70 5.90 5.67
CA TYR A 97 2.95 5.87 4.23
C TYR A 97 1.73 5.40 3.46
N LEU A 98 1.53 6.02 2.30
CA LEU A 98 0.50 5.61 1.35
C LEU A 98 1.17 5.39 0.01
N ALA A 99 1.02 4.21 -0.57
CA ALA A 99 1.46 3.93 -1.92
C ALA A 99 0.25 3.78 -2.83
N ILE A 100 0.38 4.27 -4.06
CA ILE A 100 -0.66 4.15 -5.09
C ILE A 100 0.02 3.60 -6.33
N THR A 101 -0.56 2.56 -6.92
CA THR A 101 0.02 1.91 -8.09
C THR A 101 -1.06 1.43 -9.05
N ASN A 102 -0.76 1.50 -10.34
CA ASN A 102 -1.56 0.87 -11.39
C ASN A 102 -0.77 -0.22 -12.13
N GLY A 103 0.42 -0.58 -11.61
CA GLY A 103 1.31 -1.54 -12.23
C GLY A 103 2.27 -0.93 -13.23
N LYS A 104 1.96 0.23 -13.77
CA LYS A 104 2.83 0.95 -14.72
C LYS A 104 3.56 2.09 -14.02
N THR A 105 2.88 2.79 -13.15
CA THR A 105 3.44 3.87 -12.34
C THR A 105 3.07 3.62 -10.89
N SER A 106 3.98 3.99 -10.00
CA SER A 106 3.78 3.82 -8.56
C SER A 106 4.33 5.03 -7.84
N TYR A 107 3.57 5.50 -6.85
CA TYR A 107 3.94 6.66 -6.05
C TYR A 107 3.84 6.32 -4.58
N CYS A 108 4.71 6.92 -3.79
CA CYS A 108 4.66 6.80 -2.34
C CYS A 108 4.59 8.18 -1.71
N VAL A 109 3.70 8.32 -0.75
CA VAL A 109 3.43 9.58 -0.06
C VAL A 109 3.66 9.35 1.43
N GLU A 110 4.36 10.28 2.06
CA GLU A 110 4.49 10.30 3.51
C GLU A 110 3.41 11.22 4.07
N LEU A 111 2.67 10.73 5.06
CA LEU A 111 1.57 11.47 5.66
C LEU A 111 1.99 12.08 6.99
N ASP A 112 1.73 13.37 7.15
CA ASP A 112 1.99 14.12 8.38
C ASP A 112 0.66 14.42 9.06
N PHE A 113 0.38 13.68 10.14
CA PHE A 113 -0.90 13.79 10.84
C PHE A 113 -1.04 15.10 11.61
N SER A 114 0.05 15.60 12.15
CA SER A 114 0.03 16.82 12.98
C SER A 114 -0.32 18.05 12.16
N GLY A 115 0.20 18.14 10.92
CA GLY A 115 -0.06 19.25 10.03
C GLY A 115 -1.15 19.00 9.00
N HIS A 116 -1.74 17.79 8.99
CA HIS A 116 -2.69 17.37 7.97
C HIS A 116 -2.13 17.55 6.56
N ASN A 117 -0.82 17.31 6.41
CA ASN A 117 -0.09 17.45 5.16
C ASN A 117 0.38 16.11 4.63
N HIS A 118 0.77 16.12 3.37
CA HIS A 118 1.40 14.96 2.74
C HIS A 118 2.58 15.43 1.90
N ARG A 119 3.52 14.51 1.68
CA ARG A 119 4.72 14.79 0.89
C ARG A 119 4.98 13.62 -0.05
N LEU A 120 5.04 13.90 -1.35
CA LEU A 120 5.38 12.89 -2.34
C LEU A 120 6.87 12.56 -2.20
N LEU A 121 7.19 11.29 -2.04
CA LEU A 121 8.57 10.84 -1.89
C LEU A 121 9.17 10.54 -3.26
N SER A 122 10.46 10.85 -3.42
CA SER A 122 11.19 10.52 -4.65
C SER A 122 11.54 9.03 -4.71
N GLU A 123 11.62 8.39 -3.56
CA GLU A 123 11.91 6.96 -3.44
C GLU A 123 11.03 6.35 -2.37
N PHE A 124 10.76 5.05 -2.48
CA PHE A 124 10.06 4.33 -1.43
C PHE A 124 10.94 4.28 -0.17
N PRO A 125 10.33 4.27 1.02
CA PRO A 125 11.13 4.17 2.25
C PRO A 125 11.89 2.86 2.31
N THR A 126 13.05 2.89 2.97
CA THR A 126 13.86 1.69 3.14
C THR A 126 13.15 0.70 4.06
N VAL A 127 13.55 -0.56 3.97
CA VAL A 127 12.99 -1.59 4.84
C VAL A 127 13.19 -1.24 6.31
N GLU A 128 14.33 -0.65 6.67
CA GLU A 128 14.58 -0.25 8.05
C GLU A 128 13.65 0.85 8.52
N GLU A 129 13.39 1.85 7.68
CA GLU A 129 12.47 2.93 8.02
C GLU A 129 11.05 2.40 8.26
N VAL A 130 10.64 1.41 7.49
CA VAL A 130 9.28 0.86 7.56
C VAL A 130 9.12 -0.06 8.76
N ILE A 131 10.04 -1.02 8.95
CA ILE A 131 9.87 -2.04 9.99
C ILE A 131 10.07 -1.52 11.41
N ARG A 132 10.82 -0.43 11.57
CA ARG A 132 10.99 0.20 12.88
C ARG A 132 9.78 1.03 13.29
N GLY A 133 9.05 1.51 12.29
CA GLY A 133 7.83 2.25 12.50
C GLY A 133 7.98 3.49 13.32
#